data_cd993f67991f30aedcc06906d1675b74
#
_entry.id   cd993f67991f30aedcc06906d1675b74
#
_cell.length_a   1.000
_cell.length_b   1.000
_cell.length_c   1.000
_cell.angle_alpha   90.00
_cell.angle_beta   90.00
_cell.angle_gamma   90.00
#
_symmetry.space_group_name_H-M   'P 1'
#
loop_
_entity.id
_entity.type
_entity.pdbx_description
1 polymer ?
#
loop_
_entity_poly.entity_id
_entity_poly.type
_entity_poly.pdbx_seq_one_letter_code
_entity_poly.pdbx_strand_id
1 'polypeptide(L)'
;MTAAGHRRVPDRAELRSHLVRSRIAGDVATPRENNLRHFRLMSERHPGYLFGLEPDGTWAPEDVLAVMVRRCGVVPDPTHLSGQDTIDPDLTLGGLDAYADRLALAARRRERVIVATGHPDGLLDFYRTIARGLLDAGCTLLRPARDWTYKTPASEGAKLRSIDYRGPVAVVVDGDGEPRHTHSARPIRAILAGLADTGEALPDLVVGDHGWTGGAGQAGIAAIGFADCNDPALFVGAEEGRVSVAVPLDDNVEPHLYRPVAAYVLDRAGLS
;
A
#
# COMPACT_ATOMS: atom_id res chain seq x y z
N MET A 1 -15.32 7.26 -34.65
CA MET A 1 -14.12 7.74 -33.93
C MET A 1 -14.61 8.64 -32.81
N THR A 2 -14.90 8.08 -31.63
CA THR A 2 -15.31 8.85 -30.44
C THR A 2 -14.04 9.39 -29.79
N ALA A 3 -13.93 10.72 -29.68
CA ALA A 3 -12.86 11.40 -29.00
C ALA A 3 -12.74 10.82 -27.57
N ALA A 4 -11.62 10.17 -27.27
CA ALA A 4 -11.23 9.85 -25.91
C ALA A 4 -11.09 11.17 -25.16
N GLY A 5 -12.08 11.50 -24.34
CA GLY A 5 -12.03 12.69 -23.50
C GLY A 5 -10.76 12.63 -22.66
N HIS A 6 -9.84 13.53 -22.88
CA HIS A 6 -8.67 13.74 -22.02
C HIS A 6 -9.20 13.96 -20.63
N ARG A 7 -9.03 12.98 -19.75
CA ARG A 7 -9.36 13.16 -18.34
C ARG A 7 -8.45 14.25 -17.80
N ARG A 8 -9.06 15.37 -17.41
CA ARG A 8 -8.33 16.47 -16.80
C ARG A 8 -7.63 15.98 -15.54
N VAL A 9 -6.31 16.14 -15.49
CA VAL A 9 -5.52 15.88 -14.29
C VAL A 9 -5.86 16.97 -13.26
N PRO A 10 -6.22 16.63 -12.02
CA PRO A 10 -6.48 17.63 -11.01
C PRO A 10 -5.18 18.34 -10.62
N ASP A 11 -5.24 19.65 -10.38
CA ASP A 11 -4.15 20.32 -9.70
C ASP A 11 -4.10 19.93 -8.19
N ARG A 12 -3.05 20.39 -7.49
CA ARG A 12 -2.86 20.01 -6.07
C ARG A 12 -4.02 20.44 -5.18
N ALA A 13 -4.61 21.62 -5.40
CA ALA A 13 -5.71 22.14 -4.60
C ALA A 13 -7.03 21.41 -4.90
N GLU A 14 -7.26 21.09 -6.16
CA GLU A 14 -8.39 20.28 -6.61
C GLU A 14 -8.30 18.86 -6.03
N LEU A 15 -7.10 18.23 -6.07
CA LEU A 15 -6.88 16.92 -5.49
C LEU A 15 -7.10 16.95 -3.97
N ARG A 16 -6.54 17.95 -3.25
CA ARG A 16 -6.79 18.12 -1.82
C ARG A 16 -8.28 18.15 -1.49
N SER A 17 -9.01 18.97 -2.23
CA SER A 17 -10.46 19.07 -2.07
C SER A 17 -11.19 17.77 -2.37
N HIS A 18 -10.71 17.00 -3.37
CA HIS A 18 -11.24 15.69 -3.70
C HIS A 18 -10.99 14.69 -2.57
N LEU A 19 -9.76 14.59 -2.05
CA LEU A 19 -9.38 13.69 -0.95
C LEU A 19 -10.30 13.86 0.25
N VAL A 20 -10.58 15.11 0.64
CA VAL A 20 -11.47 15.40 1.77
C VAL A 20 -12.94 15.04 1.46
N ARG A 21 -13.45 15.44 0.30
CA ARG A 21 -14.86 15.15 -0.06
C ARG A 21 -15.13 13.66 -0.23
N SER A 22 -14.15 12.90 -0.71
CA SER A 22 -14.25 11.44 -0.90
C SER A 22 -13.87 10.65 0.35
N ARG A 23 -13.47 11.33 1.43
CA ARG A 23 -13.02 10.73 2.68
C ARG A 23 -11.79 9.81 2.53
N ILE A 24 -11.04 9.99 1.46
CA ILE A 24 -9.71 9.36 1.30
C ILE A 24 -8.73 9.96 2.33
N ALA A 25 -8.92 11.24 2.68
CA ALA A 25 -8.25 11.93 3.78
C ALA A 25 -9.22 12.92 4.43
N GLY A 26 -8.81 13.62 5.47
CA GLY A 26 -9.69 14.40 6.34
C GLY A 26 -10.35 13.47 7.35
N ASP A 27 -11.63 13.65 7.58
CA ASP A 27 -12.46 12.80 8.44
C ASP A 27 -12.71 11.47 7.73
N VAL A 28 -11.96 10.42 8.06
CA VAL A 28 -12.04 9.10 7.43
C VAL A 28 -13.08 8.18 8.09
N ALA A 29 -13.38 7.04 7.45
CA ALA A 29 -14.36 6.11 7.98
C ALA A 29 -13.82 5.25 9.14
N THR A 30 -12.51 5.02 9.17
CA THR A 30 -11.85 4.20 10.19
C THR A 30 -11.90 4.89 11.55
N PRO A 31 -12.56 4.28 12.57
CA PRO A 31 -12.77 4.95 13.84
C PRO A 31 -11.54 4.88 14.76
N ARG A 32 -11.45 5.83 15.67
CA ARG A 32 -10.34 6.02 16.60
C ARG A 32 -10.03 4.78 17.44
N GLU A 33 -11.03 4.12 17.98
CA GLU A 33 -10.87 2.91 18.78
C GLU A 33 -10.22 1.76 18.00
N ASN A 34 -10.47 1.68 16.70
CA ASN A 34 -9.82 0.71 15.83
C ASN A 34 -8.33 1.06 15.64
N ASN A 35 -8.02 2.32 15.41
CA ASN A 35 -6.64 2.81 15.29
C ASN A 35 -5.82 2.50 16.54
N LEU A 36 -6.32 2.90 17.72
CA LEU A 36 -5.65 2.65 19.00
C LEU A 36 -5.44 1.17 19.28
N ARG A 37 -6.43 0.33 18.93
CA ARG A 37 -6.31 -1.12 19.03
C ARG A 37 -5.16 -1.64 18.14
N HIS A 38 -5.06 -1.18 16.89
CA HIS A 38 -4.01 -1.62 15.97
C HIS A 38 -2.62 -1.11 16.41
N PHE A 39 -2.53 0.11 16.94
CA PHE A 39 -1.28 0.65 17.51
C PHE A 39 -0.77 -0.25 18.64
N ARG A 40 -1.66 -0.67 19.53
CA ARG A 40 -1.31 -1.62 20.59
C ARG A 40 -0.89 -2.97 20.03
N LEU A 41 -1.66 -3.56 19.11
CA LEU A 41 -1.33 -4.88 18.52
C LEU A 41 -0.01 -4.86 17.75
N MET A 42 0.32 -3.75 17.08
CA MET A 42 1.62 -3.54 16.45
C MET A 42 2.73 -3.48 17.52
N SER A 43 2.55 -2.72 18.60
CA SER A 43 3.52 -2.62 19.70
C SER A 43 3.73 -3.96 20.42
N GLU A 44 2.69 -4.78 20.54
CA GLU A 44 2.73 -6.15 21.07
C GLU A 44 3.33 -7.16 20.07
N ARG A 45 3.75 -6.70 18.88
CA ARG A 45 4.30 -7.51 17.77
C ARG A 45 3.35 -8.61 17.30
N HIS A 46 2.04 -8.33 17.31
CA HIS A 46 1.06 -9.29 16.80
C HIS A 46 1.25 -9.49 15.29
N PRO A 47 1.50 -10.73 14.79
CA PRO A 47 1.92 -10.98 13.41
C PRO A 47 0.98 -10.43 12.34
N GLY A 48 -0.34 -10.39 12.61
CA GLY A 48 -1.35 -9.87 11.68
C GLY A 48 -1.30 -8.35 11.48
N TYR A 49 -0.55 -7.62 12.33
CA TYR A 49 -0.47 -6.16 12.32
C TYR A 49 0.94 -5.62 12.06
N LEU A 50 1.88 -6.49 11.76
CA LEU A 50 3.25 -6.14 11.39
C LEU A 50 3.47 -6.09 9.88
N PHE A 51 2.55 -6.61 9.09
CA PHE A 51 2.65 -6.65 7.62
C PHE A 51 3.96 -7.24 7.10
N GLY A 52 4.55 -8.16 7.87
CA GLY A 52 5.81 -8.79 7.55
C GLY A 52 7.07 -8.00 7.93
N LEU A 53 6.90 -6.83 8.51
CA LEU A 53 7.99 -6.07 9.11
C LEU A 53 8.39 -6.66 10.47
N GLU A 54 9.63 -6.49 10.81
CA GLU A 54 10.22 -6.83 12.11
C GLU A 54 10.86 -5.56 12.66
N PRO A 55 10.10 -4.74 13.42
CA PRO A 55 10.61 -3.47 13.94
C PRO A 55 11.87 -3.66 14.77
N ASP A 56 12.89 -2.81 14.56
CA ASP A 56 14.21 -2.91 15.22
C ASP A 56 14.10 -2.56 16.71
N GLY A 57 13.30 -1.55 17.03
CA GLY A 57 13.14 -1.03 18.39
C GLY A 57 11.99 -1.65 19.17
N THR A 58 11.89 -1.27 20.44
CA THR A 58 10.69 -1.45 21.25
C THR A 58 9.80 -0.23 21.03
N TRP A 59 8.62 -0.44 20.51
CA TRP A 59 7.63 0.59 20.24
C TRP A 59 6.50 0.47 21.25
N ALA A 60 6.38 1.42 22.17
CA ALA A 60 5.21 1.52 23.03
C ALA A 60 4.01 2.06 22.21
N PRO A 61 2.76 1.82 22.63
CA PRO A 61 1.58 2.36 21.92
C PRO A 61 1.62 3.88 21.74
N GLU A 62 2.20 4.60 22.69
CA GLU A 62 2.38 6.05 22.67
C GLU A 62 3.42 6.47 21.60
N ASP A 63 4.47 5.70 21.40
CA ASP A 63 5.47 5.94 20.36
C ASP A 63 4.85 5.72 18.99
N VAL A 64 4.07 4.64 18.82
CA VAL A 64 3.31 4.36 17.61
C VAL A 64 2.33 5.50 17.31
N LEU A 65 1.55 5.95 18.32
CA LEU A 65 0.68 7.11 18.15
C LEU A 65 1.45 8.36 17.69
N ALA A 66 2.61 8.63 18.27
CA ALA A 66 3.44 9.78 17.88
C ALA A 66 3.92 9.67 16.41
N VAL A 67 4.26 8.48 15.93
CA VAL A 67 4.55 8.25 14.50
C VAL A 67 3.33 8.53 13.65
N MET A 68 2.17 8.01 14.04
CA MET A 68 0.92 8.16 13.28
C MET A 68 0.45 9.61 13.23
N VAL A 69 0.63 10.38 14.31
CA VAL A 69 0.38 11.84 14.31
C VAL A 69 1.27 12.53 13.27
N ARG A 70 2.57 12.24 13.25
CA ARG A 70 3.52 12.91 12.35
C ARG A 70 3.36 12.49 10.90
N ARG A 71 3.07 11.22 10.63
CA ARG A 71 3.09 10.66 9.27
C ARG A 71 1.73 10.49 8.63
N CYS A 72 0.69 10.37 9.44
CA CYS A 72 -0.67 10.16 8.97
C CYS A 72 -1.60 11.32 9.34
N GLY A 73 -1.32 12.02 10.43
CA GLY A 73 -2.16 13.13 10.90
C GLY A 73 -3.39 12.65 11.65
N VAL A 74 -3.29 11.54 12.38
CA VAL A 74 -4.35 11.12 13.31
C VAL A 74 -4.46 12.10 14.47
N VAL A 75 -5.62 12.11 15.14
CA VAL A 75 -5.86 12.98 16.30
C VAL A 75 -4.75 12.78 17.35
N PRO A 76 -4.03 13.83 17.76
CA PRO A 76 -2.90 13.70 18.68
C PRO A 76 -3.29 13.49 20.13
N ASP A 77 -4.55 13.76 20.51
CA ASP A 77 -5.03 13.67 21.89
C ASP A 77 -5.13 12.19 22.33
N PRO A 78 -4.30 11.75 23.30
CA PRO A 78 -4.35 10.38 23.81
C PRO A 78 -5.62 10.07 24.63
N THR A 79 -6.37 11.08 25.05
CA THR A 79 -7.64 10.92 25.75
C THR A 79 -8.85 10.78 24.83
N HIS A 80 -8.67 11.05 23.53
CA HIS A 80 -9.66 10.76 22.48
C HIS A 80 -9.63 9.27 22.17
N LEU A 81 -10.51 8.48 22.80
CA LEU A 81 -10.46 7.02 22.76
C LEU A 81 -11.38 6.38 21.74
N SER A 82 -12.36 7.09 21.21
CA SER A 82 -13.36 6.55 20.27
C SER A 82 -13.97 7.62 19.38
N GLY A 83 -14.65 7.19 18.33
CA GLY A 83 -15.34 8.05 17.38
C GLY A 83 -14.46 8.43 16.20
N GLN A 84 -14.62 9.65 15.68
CA GLN A 84 -13.95 10.11 14.47
C GLN A 84 -12.44 10.22 14.65
N ASP A 85 -11.69 9.71 13.67
CA ASP A 85 -10.26 10.00 13.53
C ASP A 85 -10.00 10.66 12.16
N THR A 86 -8.76 11.06 11.90
CA THR A 86 -8.40 11.86 10.73
C THR A 86 -7.17 11.30 10.02
N ILE A 87 -7.08 11.62 8.73
CA ILE A 87 -5.83 11.56 7.95
C ILE A 87 -5.59 12.97 7.41
N ASP A 88 -4.40 13.53 7.64
CA ASP A 88 -4.10 14.87 7.16
C ASP A 88 -3.96 14.87 5.62
N PRO A 89 -4.82 15.60 4.88
CA PRO A 89 -4.77 15.64 3.42
C PRO A 89 -3.48 16.25 2.85
N ASP A 90 -2.76 17.05 3.60
CA ASP A 90 -1.50 17.64 3.16
C ASP A 90 -0.34 16.62 3.33
N LEU A 91 -0.40 15.76 4.36
CA LEU A 91 0.49 14.60 4.48
C LEU A 91 0.21 13.56 3.38
N THR A 92 -1.06 13.32 3.05
CA THR A 92 -1.44 12.47 1.91
C THR A 92 -0.83 13.01 0.61
N LEU A 93 -1.00 14.30 0.32
CA LEU A 93 -0.43 14.94 -0.87
C LEU A 93 1.10 14.86 -0.91
N GLY A 94 1.77 15.12 0.21
CA GLY A 94 3.23 14.97 0.32
C GLY A 94 3.69 13.54 0.07
N GLY A 95 2.95 12.56 0.60
CA GLY A 95 3.18 11.14 0.35
C GLY A 95 2.98 10.76 -1.12
N LEU A 96 1.92 11.27 -1.77
CA LEU A 96 1.66 11.06 -3.20
C LEU A 96 2.75 11.67 -4.08
N ASP A 97 3.28 12.84 -3.70
CA ASP A 97 4.43 13.45 -4.39
C ASP A 97 5.67 12.56 -4.31
N ALA A 98 6.02 12.06 -3.12
CA ALA A 98 7.16 11.16 -2.93
C ALA A 98 6.96 9.82 -3.65
N TYR A 99 5.73 9.31 -3.66
CA TYR A 99 5.35 8.09 -4.40
C TYR A 99 5.55 8.29 -5.92
N ALA A 100 5.07 9.40 -6.48
CA ALA A 100 5.24 9.75 -7.88
C ALA A 100 6.73 9.92 -8.25
N ASP A 101 7.52 10.58 -7.41
CA ASP A 101 8.97 10.77 -7.62
C ASP A 101 9.70 9.41 -7.65
N ARG A 102 9.29 8.45 -6.81
CA ARG A 102 9.87 7.08 -6.82
C ARG A 102 9.46 6.30 -8.09
N LEU A 103 8.21 6.45 -8.57
CA LEU A 103 7.78 5.86 -9.84
C LEU A 103 8.53 6.46 -11.03
N ALA A 104 8.72 7.79 -11.04
CA ALA A 104 9.52 8.47 -12.07
C ALA A 104 10.97 7.95 -12.11
N LEU A 105 11.55 7.65 -10.94
CA LEU A 105 12.87 7.03 -10.87
C LEU A 105 12.88 5.63 -11.48
N ALA A 106 11.87 4.80 -11.15
CA ALA A 106 11.71 3.45 -11.71
C ALA A 106 11.61 3.49 -13.25
N ALA A 107 10.80 4.41 -13.78
CA ALA A 107 10.63 4.60 -15.21
C ALA A 107 11.95 5.00 -15.90
N ARG A 108 12.66 6.01 -15.37
CA ARG A 108 13.96 6.42 -15.92
C ARG A 108 15.00 5.30 -15.95
N ARG A 109 14.97 4.41 -14.96
CA ARG A 109 15.88 3.26 -14.83
C ARG A 109 15.37 2.01 -15.52
N ARG A 110 14.13 2.00 -16.00
CA ARG A 110 13.43 0.82 -16.55
C ARG A 110 13.50 -0.36 -15.59
N GLU A 111 13.19 -0.08 -14.31
CA GLU A 111 13.34 -1.04 -13.23
C GLU A 111 12.44 -2.28 -13.42
N ARG A 112 12.85 -3.36 -12.74
CA ARG A 112 12.06 -4.58 -12.56
C ARG A 112 11.11 -4.35 -11.38
N VAL A 113 9.83 -4.35 -11.62
CA VAL A 113 8.82 -3.95 -10.62
C VAL A 113 7.82 -5.07 -10.37
N ILE A 114 7.47 -5.30 -9.12
CA ILE A 114 6.27 -6.03 -8.74
C ILE A 114 5.21 -5.02 -8.33
N VAL A 115 4.01 -5.14 -8.91
CA VAL A 115 2.84 -4.37 -8.50
C VAL A 115 1.85 -5.35 -7.86
N ALA A 116 1.39 -5.06 -6.66
CA ALA A 116 0.55 -5.98 -5.89
C ALA A 116 -0.43 -5.23 -5.00
N THR A 117 -1.51 -5.88 -4.58
CA THR A 117 -2.42 -5.33 -3.57
C THR A 117 -2.90 -6.39 -2.60
N GLY A 118 -2.91 -6.04 -1.32
CA GLY A 118 -3.61 -6.75 -0.25
C GLY A 118 -5.05 -6.28 -0.08
N HIS A 119 -5.44 -5.18 -0.74
CA HIS A 119 -6.79 -4.60 -0.68
C HIS A 119 -7.43 -4.50 -2.09
N PRO A 120 -7.72 -5.66 -2.73
CA PRO A 120 -8.15 -5.68 -4.13
C PRO A 120 -9.48 -4.98 -4.38
N ASP A 121 -10.40 -4.97 -3.41
CA ASP A 121 -11.74 -4.37 -3.57
C ASP A 121 -11.67 -2.85 -3.74
N GLY A 122 -10.75 -2.15 -3.04
CA GLY A 122 -10.56 -0.72 -3.15
C GLY A 122 -9.52 -0.32 -4.19
N LEU A 123 -8.36 -0.96 -4.19
CA LEU A 123 -7.14 -0.44 -4.81
C LEU A 123 -6.74 -1.12 -6.13
N LEU A 124 -7.38 -2.22 -6.54
CA LEU A 124 -6.94 -2.97 -7.73
C LEU A 124 -6.90 -2.11 -8.99
N ASP A 125 -7.92 -1.29 -9.24
CA ASP A 125 -7.97 -0.44 -10.44
C ASP A 125 -6.94 0.70 -10.40
N PHE A 126 -6.63 1.22 -9.20
CA PHE A 126 -5.51 2.15 -9.01
C PHE A 126 -4.20 1.51 -9.42
N TYR A 127 -3.87 0.35 -8.86
CA TYR A 127 -2.60 -0.34 -9.16
C TYR A 127 -2.51 -0.82 -10.61
N ARG A 128 -3.61 -1.21 -11.23
CA ARG A 128 -3.64 -1.50 -12.68
C ARG A 128 -3.26 -0.28 -13.51
N THR A 129 -3.73 0.90 -13.11
CA THR A 129 -3.44 2.16 -13.77
C THR A 129 -1.95 2.52 -13.64
N ILE A 130 -1.39 2.42 -12.43
CA ILE A 130 0.05 2.61 -12.17
C ILE A 130 0.90 1.60 -12.96
N ALA A 131 0.52 0.32 -12.93
CA ALA A 131 1.24 -0.74 -13.63
C ALA A 131 1.29 -0.50 -15.15
N ARG A 132 0.21 0.00 -15.74
CA ARG A 132 0.18 0.36 -17.16
C ARG A 132 1.16 1.50 -17.47
N GLY A 133 1.15 2.58 -16.70
CA GLY A 133 2.10 3.69 -16.87
C GLY A 133 3.56 3.23 -16.78
N LEU A 134 3.88 2.34 -15.83
CA LEU A 134 5.23 1.76 -15.72
C LEU A 134 5.61 0.89 -16.92
N LEU A 135 4.69 0.07 -17.43
CA LEU A 135 4.90 -0.73 -18.64
C LEU A 135 5.14 0.16 -19.86
N ASP A 136 4.31 1.19 -20.07
CA ASP A 136 4.40 2.11 -21.20
C ASP A 136 5.72 2.91 -21.15
N ALA A 137 6.26 3.15 -19.96
CA ALA A 137 7.58 3.76 -19.73
C ALA A 137 8.76 2.77 -19.88
N GLY A 138 8.51 1.49 -20.16
CA GLY A 138 9.53 0.47 -20.40
C GLY A 138 10.06 -0.25 -19.17
N CYS A 139 9.40 -0.17 -18.03
CA CYS A 139 9.68 -1.02 -16.87
C CYS A 139 9.31 -2.48 -17.14
N THR A 140 10.01 -3.41 -16.49
CA THR A 140 9.68 -4.83 -16.53
C THR A 140 8.79 -5.19 -15.36
N LEU A 141 7.52 -5.54 -15.61
CA LEU A 141 6.63 -6.02 -14.55
C LEU A 141 6.76 -7.52 -14.36
N LEU A 142 7.24 -7.91 -13.18
CA LEU A 142 7.44 -9.31 -12.81
C LEU A 142 6.13 -9.94 -12.36
N ARG A 143 5.91 -11.19 -12.77
CA ARG A 143 4.72 -11.98 -12.40
C ARG A 143 5.08 -13.42 -12.02
N PRO A 144 6.02 -13.61 -11.09
CA PRO A 144 6.45 -14.96 -10.68
C PRO A 144 5.46 -15.60 -9.70
N ALA A 145 5.67 -16.89 -9.42
CA ALA A 145 4.95 -17.65 -8.40
C ALA A 145 3.42 -17.64 -8.55
N ARG A 146 2.89 -17.51 -9.78
CA ARG A 146 1.46 -17.77 -10.01
C ARG A 146 1.11 -19.16 -9.50
N ASP A 147 -0.05 -19.30 -8.89
CA ASP A 147 -0.56 -20.54 -8.30
C ASP A 147 0.20 -21.04 -7.05
N TRP A 148 1.21 -20.29 -6.56
CA TRP A 148 1.78 -20.61 -5.26
C TRP A 148 0.73 -20.53 -4.17
N THR A 149 0.64 -21.55 -3.32
CA THR A 149 -0.44 -21.68 -2.34
C THR A 149 0.06 -21.67 -0.91
N TYR A 150 -0.81 -21.20 -0.01
CA TYR A 150 -0.61 -21.28 1.43
C TYR A 150 -1.96 -21.40 2.16
N LYS A 151 -1.90 -21.91 3.40
CA LYS A 151 -3.07 -21.87 4.29
C LYS A 151 -2.97 -20.68 5.22
N THR A 152 -4.08 -19.95 5.41
CA THR A 152 -4.16 -18.93 6.45
C THR A 152 -3.99 -19.58 7.84
N PRO A 153 -3.65 -18.80 8.89
CA PRO A 153 -3.60 -19.32 10.26
C PRO A 153 -4.90 -20.01 10.67
N ALA A 154 -4.82 -20.96 11.60
CA ALA A 154 -6.00 -21.68 12.13
C ALA A 154 -7.02 -20.72 12.76
N SER A 155 -6.57 -19.62 13.37
CA SER A 155 -7.39 -18.54 13.88
C SER A 155 -8.26 -17.85 12.83
N GLU A 156 -7.87 -17.93 11.55
CA GLU A 156 -8.61 -17.43 10.38
C GLU A 156 -9.40 -18.53 9.65
N GLY A 157 -9.47 -19.75 10.24
CA GLY A 157 -10.17 -20.90 9.68
C GLY A 157 -9.37 -21.73 8.68
N ALA A 158 -8.03 -21.62 8.66
CA ALA A 158 -7.12 -22.42 7.82
C ALA A 158 -7.53 -22.50 6.34
N LYS A 159 -7.96 -21.38 5.75
CA LYS A 159 -8.41 -21.29 4.36
C LYS A 159 -7.24 -21.36 3.38
N LEU A 160 -7.42 -22.10 2.28
CA LEU A 160 -6.43 -22.10 1.20
C LEU A 160 -6.44 -20.76 0.47
N ARG A 161 -5.25 -20.25 0.16
CA ARG A 161 -5.01 -19.04 -0.61
C ARG A 161 -3.94 -19.29 -1.64
N SER A 162 -4.00 -18.59 -2.78
CA SER A 162 -2.98 -18.64 -3.81
C SER A 162 -2.66 -17.25 -4.35
N ILE A 163 -1.49 -17.11 -4.96
CA ILE A 163 -1.12 -15.93 -5.72
C ILE A 163 -1.75 -16.04 -7.11
N ASP A 164 -2.45 -15.01 -7.53
CA ASP A 164 -2.89 -14.84 -8.91
C ASP A 164 -2.64 -13.40 -9.39
N TYR A 165 -2.89 -13.14 -10.66
CA TYR A 165 -2.66 -11.85 -11.28
C TYR A 165 -3.93 -11.33 -11.95
N ARG A 166 -4.30 -10.11 -11.64
CA ARG A 166 -5.37 -9.37 -12.32
C ARG A 166 -4.76 -8.36 -13.29
N GLY A 167 -4.46 -8.84 -14.52
CA GLY A 167 -3.55 -8.16 -15.44
C GLY A 167 -2.12 -8.22 -14.90
N PRO A 168 -1.41 -7.10 -14.73
CA PRO A 168 -0.05 -7.10 -14.19
C PRO A 168 0.02 -7.07 -12.66
N VAL A 169 -1.11 -6.94 -11.95
CA VAL A 169 -1.16 -6.74 -10.49
C VAL A 169 -1.33 -8.08 -9.79
N ALA A 170 -0.43 -8.40 -8.86
CA ALA A 170 -0.52 -9.57 -8.00
C ALA A 170 -1.61 -9.38 -6.94
N VAL A 171 -2.38 -10.41 -6.71
CA VAL A 171 -3.42 -10.50 -5.68
C VAL A 171 -3.38 -11.86 -5.01
N VAL A 172 -3.95 -11.94 -3.82
CA VAL A 172 -4.27 -13.22 -3.20
C VAL A 172 -5.69 -13.61 -3.56
N VAL A 173 -5.90 -14.86 -3.97
CA VAL A 173 -7.24 -15.40 -4.28
C VAL A 173 -7.56 -16.59 -3.39
N ASP A 174 -8.85 -16.87 -3.25
CA ASP A 174 -9.35 -18.10 -2.61
C ASP A 174 -9.46 -19.29 -3.58
N GLY A 175 -10.06 -20.38 -3.11
CA GLY A 175 -10.25 -21.60 -3.91
C GLY A 175 -11.15 -21.43 -5.13
N ASP A 176 -12.00 -20.41 -5.16
CA ASP A 176 -12.89 -20.09 -6.27
C ASP A 176 -12.26 -19.07 -7.24
N GLY A 177 -11.02 -18.64 -6.95
CA GLY A 177 -10.29 -17.66 -7.75
C GLY A 177 -10.69 -16.19 -7.48
N GLU A 178 -11.47 -15.94 -6.44
CA GLU A 178 -11.88 -14.59 -6.08
C GLU A 178 -10.79 -13.87 -5.26
N PRO A 179 -10.46 -12.61 -5.61
CA PRO A 179 -9.50 -11.82 -4.85
C PRO A 179 -9.93 -11.65 -3.39
N ARG A 180 -8.96 -11.69 -2.49
CA ARG A 180 -9.21 -11.58 -1.05
C ARG A 180 -8.28 -10.57 -0.40
N HIS A 181 -8.83 -9.79 0.50
CA HIS A 181 -8.05 -8.92 1.37
C HIS A 181 -7.06 -9.74 2.20
N THR A 182 -5.83 -9.22 2.33
CA THR A 182 -4.77 -9.88 3.11
C THR A 182 -3.75 -8.90 3.67
N HIS A 183 -3.42 -9.07 4.94
CA HIS A 183 -2.27 -8.41 5.58
C HIS A 183 -0.99 -9.24 5.49
N SER A 184 -1.07 -10.44 4.93
CA SER A 184 0.02 -11.42 4.95
C SER A 184 1.17 -11.04 4.02
N ALA A 185 2.40 -11.05 4.53
CA ALA A 185 3.61 -10.93 3.73
C ALA A 185 4.08 -12.27 3.11
N ARG A 186 3.38 -13.39 3.38
CA ARG A 186 3.78 -14.71 2.84
C ARG A 186 3.87 -14.72 1.31
N PRO A 187 2.92 -14.09 0.55
CA PRO A 187 2.99 -14.06 -0.90
C PRO A 187 4.26 -13.40 -1.44
N ILE A 188 4.60 -12.20 -0.98
CA ILE A 188 5.81 -11.52 -1.46
C ILE A 188 7.08 -12.25 -1.02
N ARG A 189 7.13 -12.79 0.20
CA ARG A 189 8.27 -13.60 0.66
C ARG A 189 8.47 -14.84 -0.22
N ALA A 190 7.40 -15.51 -0.62
CA ALA A 190 7.47 -16.68 -1.52
C ALA A 190 7.98 -16.29 -2.91
N ILE A 191 7.52 -15.15 -3.43
CA ILE A 191 8.01 -14.59 -4.70
C ILE A 191 9.52 -14.32 -4.64
N LEU A 192 9.97 -13.62 -3.61
CA LEU A 192 11.38 -13.25 -3.47
C LEU A 192 12.28 -14.49 -3.28
N ALA A 193 11.83 -15.47 -2.48
CA ALA A 193 12.54 -16.73 -2.31
C ALA A 193 12.62 -17.52 -3.62
N GLY A 194 11.52 -17.64 -4.35
CA GLY A 194 11.49 -18.35 -5.64
C GLY A 194 12.41 -17.73 -6.69
N LEU A 195 12.47 -16.40 -6.77
CA LEU A 195 13.41 -15.71 -7.66
C LEU A 195 14.87 -15.98 -7.25
N ALA A 196 15.17 -15.93 -5.95
CA ALA A 196 16.51 -16.23 -5.44
C ALA A 196 16.92 -17.69 -5.71
N ASP A 197 16.01 -18.64 -5.48
CA ASP A 197 16.26 -20.08 -5.70
C ASP A 197 16.51 -20.42 -7.17
N THR A 198 15.88 -19.70 -8.10
CA THR A 198 16.11 -19.85 -9.56
C THR A 198 17.30 -19.04 -10.08
N GLY A 199 17.93 -18.22 -9.25
CA GLY A 199 19.01 -17.31 -9.65
C GLY A 199 18.53 -16.13 -10.50
N GLU A 200 17.21 -15.87 -10.54
CA GLU A 200 16.66 -14.72 -11.21
C GLU A 200 16.90 -13.44 -10.40
N ALA A 201 17.12 -12.32 -11.09
CA ALA A 201 17.31 -11.05 -10.41
C ALA A 201 16.04 -10.65 -9.63
N LEU A 202 16.22 -10.18 -8.41
CA LEU A 202 15.16 -9.65 -7.57
C LEU A 202 14.55 -8.38 -8.18
N PRO A 203 13.34 -7.98 -7.78
CA PRO A 203 12.78 -6.69 -8.19
C PRO A 203 13.59 -5.54 -7.62
N ASP A 204 13.66 -4.43 -8.38
CA ASP A 204 14.24 -3.16 -7.92
C ASP A 204 13.24 -2.37 -7.08
N LEU A 205 11.93 -2.62 -7.29
CA LEU A 205 10.83 -1.93 -6.62
C LEU A 205 9.63 -2.85 -6.43
N VAL A 206 9.02 -2.77 -5.26
CA VAL A 206 7.66 -3.27 -5.02
C VAL A 206 6.72 -2.10 -4.79
N VAL A 207 5.64 -2.07 -5.55
CA VAL A 207 4.55 -1.08 -5.48
C VAL A 207 3.32 -1.80 -4.96
N GLY A 208 2.84 -1.44 -3.77
CA GLY A 208 1.70 -2.18 -3.20
C GLY A 208 1.15 -1.56 -1.93
N ASP A 209 0.61 -2.41 -1.08
CA ASP A 209 0.06 -2.07 0.24
C ASP A 209 0.30 -3.23 1.21
N HIS A 210 -0.08 -3.06 2.48
CA HIS A 210 -0.07 -4.09 3.52
C HIS A 210 1.18 -4.99 3.51
N GLY A 211 0.99 -6.30 3.60
CA GLY A 211 2.07 -7.29 3.64
C GLY A 211 2.93 -7.39 2.39
N TRP A 212 2.44 -6.91 1.22
CA TRP A 212 3.25 -6.83 0.01
C TRP A 212 4.37 -5.79 0.16
N THR A 213 4.01 -4.59 0.64
CA THR A 213 4.97 -3.50 0.89
C THR A 213 5.86 -3.80 2.09
N GLY A 214 5.28 -4.21 3.22
CA GLY A 214 6.04 -4.48 4.44
C GLY A 214 7.01 -5.64 4.28
N GLY A 215 6.58 -6.76 3.68
CA GLY A 215 7.44 -7.92 3.46
C GLY A 215 8.58 -7.66 2.48
N ALA A 216 8.37 -6.84 1.44
CA ALA A 216 9.40 -6.42 0.51
C ALA A 216 10.42 -5.50 1.19
N GLY A 217 9.95 -4.50 1.94
CA GLY A 217 10.81 -3.60 2.71
C GLY A 217 11.66 -4.34 3.75
N GLN A 218 11.08 -5.33 4.45
CA GLN A 218 11.82 -6.19 5.37
C GLN A 218 12.92 -7.00 4.69
N ALA A 219 12.71 -7.39 3.42
CA ALA A 219 13.72 -8.09 2.63
C ALA A 219 14.78 -7.16 1.99
N GLY A 220 14.75 -5.86 2.29
CA GLY A 220 15.68 -4.88 1.75
C GLY A 220 15.38 -4.44 0.31
N ILE A 221 14.21 -4.76 -0.22
CA ILE A 221 13.75 -4.29 -1.53
C ILE A 221 13.08 -2.92 -1.34
N ALA A 222 13.39 -1.96 -2.22
CA ALA A 222 12.67 -0.70 -2.20
C ALA A 222 11.16 -0.93 -2.33
N ALA A 223 10.39 -0.42 -1.39
CA ALA A 223 8.94 -0.63 -1.33
C ALA A 223 8.21 0.69 -1.10
N ILE A 224 7.18 0.93 -1.89
CA ILE A 224 6.29 2.09 -1.75
C ILE A 224 4.85 1.62 -1.72
N GLY A 225 4.02 2.29 -0.92
CA GLY A 225 2.63 1.85 -0.83
C GLY A 225 1.72 2.78 -0.07
N PHE A 226 0.44 2.42 -0.09
CA PHE A 226 -0.62 3.05 0.66
C PHE A 226 -0.78 2.39 2.02
N ALA A 227 -1.19 3.18 2.99
CA ALA A 227 -1.46 2.71 4.35
C ALA A 227 -2.59 3.55 4.97
N ASP A 228 -3.58 2.88 5.55
CA ASP A 228 -4.65 3.56 6.27
C ASP A 228 -4.17 4.00 7.67
N CYS A 229 -4.95 4.84 8.33
CA CYS A 229 -4.65 5.33 9.68
C CYS A 229 -4.66 4.21 10.75
N ASN A 230 -5.15 3.03 10.42
CA ASN A 230 -5.08 1.83 11.27
C ASN A 230 -3.93 0.88 10.89
N ASP A 231 -3.02 1.27 9.97
CA ASP A 231 -1.91 0.47 9.47
C ASP A 231 -0.53 0.98 9.96
N PRO A 232 -0.29 1.07 11.26
CA PRO A 232 0.89 1.73 11.81
C PRO A 232 2.21 1.10 11.37
N ALA A 233 2.23 -0.20 11.06
CA ALA A 233 3.47 -0.91 10.75
C ALA A 233 4.20 -0.34 9.54
N LEU A 234 3.48 0.09 8.48
CA LEU A 234 4.13 0.67 7.30
C LEU A 234 4.74 2.03 7.60
N PHE A 235 4.12 2.83 8.48
CA PHE A 235 4.67 4.12 8.91
C PHE A 235 5.86 3.95 9.84
N VAL A 236 5.83 2.99 10.77
CA VAL A 236 6.98 2.61 11.60
C VAL A 236 8.11 2.07 10.72
N GLY A 237 7.81 1.21 9.76
CA GLY A 237 8.79 0.73 8.78
C GLY A 237 9.41 1.85 7.95
N ALA A 238 8.67 2.93 7.69
CA ALA A 238 9.20 4.12 7.04
C ALA A 238 10.09 4.95 7.97
N GLU A 239 9.79 5.03 9.28
CA GLU A 239 10.70 5.64 10.27
C GLU A 239 12.02 4.87 10.39
N GLU A 240 11.97 3.56 10.31
CA GLU A 240 13.16 2.69 10.36
C GLU A 240 13.88 2.56 9.00
N GLY A 241 13.40 3.23 7.96
CA GLY A 241 14.02 3.21 6.62
C GLY A 241 13.80 1.90 5.83
N ARG A 242 12.91 1.01 6.28
CA ARG A 242 12.57 -0.24 5.59
C ARG A 242 11.55 -0.03 4.48
N VAL A 243 10.59 0.86 4.66
CA VAL A 243 9.61 1.27 3.64
C VAL A 243 10.03 2.62 3.08
N SER A 244 10.21 2.70 1.76
CA SER A 244 10.70 3.92 1.11
C SER A 244 9.67 5.04 1.13
N VAL A 245 8.39 4.71 0.89
CA VAL A 245 7.27 5.65 0.96
C VAL A 245 6.02 4.92 1.47
N ALA A 246 5.46 5.42 2.56
CA ALA A 246 4.13 5.05 3.05
C ALA A 246 3.21 6.28 2.90
N VAL A 247 2.24 6.20 2.01
CA VAL A 247 1.28 7.29 1.75
C VAL A 247 0.07 7.10 2.66
N PRO A 248 -0.23 8.04 3.56
CA PRO A 248 -1.42 7.94 4.40
C PRO A 248 -2.68 8.24 3.57
N LEU A 249 -3.62 7.30 3.54
CA LEU A 249 -4.95 7.46 2.96
C LEU A 249 -5.87 6.33 3.42
N ASP A 250 -7.18 6.58 3.44
CA ASP A 250 -8.19 5.53 3.60
C ASP A 250 -8.18 4.67 2.32
N ASP A 251 -7.90 3.38 2.46
CA ASP A 251 -7.75 2.43 1.36
C ASP A 251 -9.03 1.63 1.07
N ASN A 252 -10.13 1.95 1.76
CA ASN A 252 -11.39 1.23 1.68
C ASN A 252 -12.57 2.11 1.21
N VAL A 253 -12.32 3.13 0.40
CA VAL A 253 -13.39 3.87 -0.28
C VAL A 253 -13.69 3.25 -1.65
N GLU A 254 -14.78 3.70 -2.28
CA GLU A 254 -15.18 3.21 -3.60
C GLU A 254 -14.05 3.34 -4.64
N PRO A 255 -13.73 2.30 -5.43
CA PRO A 255 -12.58 2.25 -6.33
C PRO A 255 -12.47 3.43 -7.30
N HIS A 256 -13.62 3.95 -7.77
CA HIS A 256 -13.65 5.06 -8.72
C HIS A 256 -13.15 6.38 -8.12
N LEU A 257 -13.15 6.52 -6.79
CA LEU A 257 -12.69 7.71 -6.08
C LEU A 257 -11.16 7.83 -6.09
N TYR A 258 -10.42 6.74 -6.33
CA TYR A 258 -8.96 6.80 -6.50
C TYR A 258 -8.51 7.22 -7.90
N ARG A 259 -9.42 7.37 -8.88
CA ARG A 259 -9.06 7.77 -10.24
C ARG A 259 -8.36 9.14 -10.34
N PRO A 260 -8.82 10.19 -9.62
CA PRO A 260 -8.10 11.46 -9.60
C PRO A 260 -6.71 11.35 -8.95
N VAL A 261 -6.57 10.49 -7.93
CA VAL A 261 -5.28 10.18 -7.28
C VAL A 261 -4.32 9.53 -8.29
N ALA A 262 -4.77 8.52 -9.03
CA ALA A 262 -3.97 7.87 -10.06
C ALA A 262 -3.55 8.84 -11.17
N ALA A 263 -4.48 9.69 -11.64
CA ALA A 263 -4.18 10.69 -12.67
C ALA A 263 -3.11 11.69 -12.21
N TYR A 264 -3.22 12.19 -10.98
CA TYR A 264 -2.23 13.09 -10.39
C TYR A 264 -0.85 12.44 -10.26
N VAL A 265 -0.81 11.21 -9.72
CA VAL A 265 0.45 10.46 -9.54
C VAL A 265 1.14 10.20 -10.88
N LEU A 266 0.40 9.75 -11.90
CA LEU A 266 0.97 9.46 -13.22
C LEU A 266 1.47 10.73 -13.91
N ASP A 267 0.71 11.82 -13.86
CA ASP A 267 1.12 13.11 -14.43
C ASP A 267 2.40 13.62 -13.80
N ARG A 268 2.44 13.65 -12.45
CA ARG A 268 3.61 14.08 -11.70
C ARG A 268 4.85 13.18 -11.95
N ALA A 269 4.62 11.88 -12.15
CA ALA A 269 5.69 10.94 -12.46
C ALA A 269 6.14 10.99 -13.95
N GLY A 270 5.43 11.71 -14.82
CA GLY A 270 5.67 11.72 -16.26
C GLY A 270 5.29 10.39 -16.92
N LEU A 271 4.25 9.72 -16.42
CA LEU A 271 3.76 8.40 -16.86
C LEU A 271 2.33 8.46 -17.46
N SER A 272 1.80 9.67 -17.75
CA SER A 272 0.45 9.89 -18.32
C SER A 272 0.43 9.74 -19.84
#